data_0a35af9b1d46db65c28b8f4844caaaab
#
_entry.id   0a35af9b1d46db65c28b8f4844caaaab
#
_cell.length_a   1.000
_cell.length_b   1.000
_cell.length_c   1.000
_cell.angle_alpha   90.00
_cell.angle_beta   90.00
_cell.angle_gamma   90.00
#
_symmetry.space_group_name_H-M   'P 1'
#
loop_
_entity.id
_entity.type
_entity.pdbx_description
1 polymer ?
#
loop_
_entity_poly.entity_id
_entity_poly.type
_entity_poly.pdbx_seq_one_letter_code
_entity_poly.pdbx_strand_id
1 'polypeptide(L)'
;MVLTASTSVALLAAPALAATPGDVAEHGGAARNDGDMTDALRASIVDGPAKNVILLIGDGMGDSEITVARNYAEGAGGRFAGIDALPLTGQYTTYSVNEQGQPNYASESASTASAWSTGTKTVNGRLSVDYQNVAQPTLLEIAKANGLKTGDVSTAEIQDATPGAEIAHISARGCYGPEQTTANCSSEALENGGLGSISEQLLNVRPDVTLGGGSASFTQTAAAGPWKGETLFAQAADRGYTLVDDAAGLDAVTTADADQPLLGLFTEGNFPVRWNGPEATDLTAGGDLPEAVSCTENPDRLASGLSLASLTSKAIDLLDGDQGFFLQVEGASIDKQDHAANACGQIGETVDLDEAVQVALDFARTQGDTLVVVTADHAHTSQIVGSPIPGLNTHLLTADGQPMIVAYGTSPAGGSQQHTGAQVRIAGYGPGAANVVGLTDQTDLFFTAADGLGLEKDLGALSADASVSVPSEVRPGATFLVAADGFAADWQLTAATADGVHLGQRDALRGSTQFEATAPAAEGTYEVTVRGAQTGTTKTATLTVSAAAAPVPTTAPSPEPSASAGAGGGTGAGQGGSGSPLASTGAALPIGAAVLAAGLLAVGAVLRF
;
A
#
# COMPACT_ATOMS: atom_id res chain seq x y z
N MET A 1 -5.87 -33.30 45.73
CA MET A 1 -6.78 -33.40 44.57
C MET A 1 -7.54 -32.08 44.52
N VAL A 2 -6.98 -31.11 43.79
CA VAL A 2 -7.56 -29.77 43.65
C VAL A 2 -8.15 -29.73 42.24
N LEU A 3 -9.49 -29.66 42.14
CA LEU A 3 -10.18 -29.44 40.88
C LEU A 3 -10.07 -27.95 40.52
N THR A 4 -9.36 -27.65 39.44
CA THR A 4 -9.42 -26.35 38.76
C THR A 4 -10.55 -26.40 37.75
N ALA A 5 -11.60 -25.63 38.02
CA ALA A 5 -12.70 -25.41 37.09
C ALA A 5 -12.23 -24.36 36.06
N SER A 6 -12.03 -24.80 34.82
CA SER A 6 -11.83 -23.90 33.66
C SER A 6 -13.20 -23.36 33.26
N THR A 7 -13.45 -22.10 33.50
CA THR A 7 -14.59 -21.37 32.92
C THR A 7 -14.27 -20.99 31.49
N SER A 8 -14.83 -21.75 30.55
CA SER A 8 -14.85 -21.36 29.12
C SER A 8 -15.83 -20.19 28.96
N VAL A 9 -15.29 -18.99 28.71
CA VAL A 9 -16.09 -17.87 28.25
C VAL A 9 -16.44 -18.15 26.78
N ALA A 10 -17.69 -18.53 26.54
CA ALA A 10 -18.22 -18.57 25.19
C ALA A 10 -18.37 -17.12 24.71
N LEU A 11 -17.52 -16.67 23.78
CA LEU A 11 -17.79 -15.48 22.99
C LEU A 11 -19.06 -15.76 22.18
N LEU A 12 -20.16 -15.13 22.58
CA LEU A 12 -21.34 -15.03 21.76
C LEU A 12 -20.99 -14.12 20.57
N ALA A 13 -20.79 -14.70 19.39
CA ALA A 13 -20.77 -13.94 18.14
C ALA A 13 -22.07 -13.13 18.07
N ALA A 14 -21.96 -11.82 18.04
CA ALA A 14 -23.10 -10.96 17.78
C ALA A 14 -23.68 -11.36 16.42
N PRO A 15 -24.98 -11.59 16.29
CA PRO A 15 -25.57 -11.91 15.01
C PRO A 15 -25.34 -10.72 14.07
N ALA A 16 -24.83 -10.99 12.88
CA ALA A 16 -24.85 -10.01 11.79
C ALA A 16 -26.32 -9.63 11.56
N LEU A 17 -26.63 -8.36 11.76
CA LEU A 17 -27.99 -7.82 11.57
C LEU A 17 -28.24 -7.65 10.07
N ALA A 18 -28.46 -8.76 9.35
CA ALA A 18 -28.99 -8.68 8.00
C ALA A 18 -30.45 -8.23 8.11
N ALA A 19 -30.70 -6.96 7.73
CA ALA A 19 -32.07 -6.50 7.56
C ALA A 19 -32.66 -7.21 6.34
N THR A 20 -33.54 -8.15 6.56
CA THR A 20 -34.31 -8.77 5.47
C THR A 20 -35.30 -7.72 4.95
N PRO A 21 -35.45 -7.53 3.61
CA PRO A 21 -36.53 -6.70 3.08
C PRO A 21 -37.87 -7.18 3.64
N GLY A 22 -38.60 -6.29 4.31
CA GLY A 22 -39.87 -6.62 4.94
C GLY A 22 -40.97 -6.84 3.91
N ASP A 23 -42.05 -7.50 4.31
CA ASP A 23 -43.26 -7.59 3.50
C ASP A 23 -43.77 -6.16 3.25
N VAL A 24 -44.04 -5.82 1.98
CA VAL A 24 -44.59 -4.50 1.59
C VAL A 24 -45.90 -4.19 2.34
N ALA A 25 -46.67 -5.22 2.73
CA ALA A 25 -47.86 -5.05 3.58
C ALA A 25 -47.53 -4.60 5.01
N GLU A 26 -46.31 -4.84 5.48
CA GLU A 26 -45.85 -4.43 6.80
C GLU A 26 -44.91 -3.22 6.67
N HIS A 27 -45.40 -2.04 7.02
CA HIS A 27 -44.65 -0.78 6.98
C HIS A 27 -44.03 -0.44 5.62
N GLY A 28 -44.62 -0.91 4.51
CA GLY A 28 -44.10 -0.67 3.17
C GLY A 28 -42.81 -1.42 2.82
N GLY A 29 -42.52 -2.51 3.51
CA GLY A 29 -41.32 -3.31 3.29
C GLY A 29 -40.04 -2.69 3.88
N ALA A 30 -40.15 -1.78 4.84
CA ALA A 30 -39.00 -1.10 5.41
C ALA A 30 -38.03 -2.09 6.09
N ALA A 31 -36.77 -2.07 5.64
CA ALA A 31 -35.66 -2.77 6.30
C ALA A 31 -35.21 -1.99 7.54
N ARG A 32 -35.61 -2.42 8.73
CA ARG A 32 -35.34 -1.73 10.00
C ARG A 32 -34.50 -2.60 10.94
N ASN A 33 -33.76 -1.94 11.81
CA ASN A 33 -33.16 -2.62 12.95
C ASN A 33 -34.25 -3.18 13.88
N ASP A 34 -34.00 -4.33 14.48
CA ASP A 34 -34.91 -4.95 15.44
C ASP A 34 -34.59 -4.45 16.86
N GLY A 35 -35.40 -3.52 17.35
CA GLY A 35 -35.33 -2.99 18.71
C GLY A 35 -34.30 -1.87 18.94
N ASP A 36 -33.94 -1.69 20.22
CA ASP A 36 -32.98 -0.68 20.69
C ASP A 36 -31.54 -1.17 20.52
N MET A 37 -30.76 -0.44 19.70
CA MET A 37 -29.38 -0.76 19.38
C MET A 37 -28.35 -0.31 20.45
N THR A 38 -28.80 0.37 21.52
CA THR A 38 -27.89 1.01 22.48
C THR A 38 -26.89 0.02 23.11
N ASP A 39 -27.36 -1.15 23.53
CA ASP A 39 -26.49 -2.14 24.17
C ASP A 39 -25.56 -2.84 23.16
N ALA A 40 -26.04 -3.08 21.92
CA ALA A 40 -25.21 -3.62 20.86
C ALA A 40 -24.07 -2.65 20.49
N LEU A 41 -24.36 -1.35 20.38
CA LEU A 41 -23.34 -0.33 20.11
C LEU A 41 -22.33 -0.20 21.26
N ARG A 42 -22.78 -0.24 22.53
CA ARG A 42 -21.84 -0.27 23.65
C ARG A 42 -20.91 -1.49 23.62
N ALA A 43 -21.47 -2.65 23.29
CA ALA A 43 -20.70 -3.88 23.20
C ALA A 43 -19.70 -3.89 22.04
N SER A 44 -19.89 -3.03 21.03
CA SER A 44 -18.94 -2.89 19.91
C SER A 44 -17.75 -1.96 20.20
N ILE A 45 -17.78 -1.22 21.32
CA ILE A 45 -16.66 -0.40 21.77
C ILE A 45 -15.66 -1.31 22.48
N VAL A 46 -14.46 -1.44 21.94
CA VAL A 46 -13.38 -2.26 22.49
C VAL A 46 -12.28 -1.36 23.04
N ASP A 47 -11.99 -1.51 24.33
CA ASP A 47 -10.90 -0.79 25.00
C ASP A 47 -9.54 -1.47 24.76
N GLY A 48 -8.47 -0.69 24.90
CA GLY A 48 -7.09 -1.17 24.83
C GLY A 48 -6.41 -0.89 23.50
N PRO A 49 -5.12 -1.22 23.39
CA PRO A 49 -4.36 -1.04 22.17
C PRO A 49 -4.75 -2.09 21.12
N ALA A 50 -4.65 -1.73 19.87
CA ALA A 50 -4.64 -2.67 18.76
C ALA A 50 -3.24 -3.25 18.58
N LYS A 51 -3.15 -4.52 18.27
CA LYS A 51 -1.91 -5.16 17.82
C LYS A 51 -1.69 -4.93 16.32
N ASN A 52 -2.80 -4.93 15.56
CA ASN A 52 -2.80 -4.78 14.12
C ASN A 52 -3.76 -3.65 13.72
N VAL A 53 -3.42 -2.96 12.62
CA VAL A 53 -4.33 -2.03 11.94
C VAL A 53 -4.46 -2.45 10.48
N ILE A 54 -5.70 -2.55 10.00
CA ILE A 54 -6.04 -2.74 8.59
C ILE A 54 -6.89 -1.54 8.16
N LEU A 55 -6.33 -0.71 7.29
CA LEU A 55 -6.98 0.45 6.70
C LEU A 55 -7.42 0.11 5.29
N LEU A 56 -8.74 0.17 5.02
CA LEU A 56 -9.27 -0.09 3.67
C LEU A 56 -9.85 1.20 3.11
N ILE A 57 -9.37 1.60 1.94
CA ILE A 57 -9.73 2.83 1.24
C ILE A 57 -10.44 2.49 -0.06
N GLY A 58 -11.64 3.04 -0.25
CA GLY A 58 -12.27 3.10 -1.56
C GLY A 58 -12.01 4.46 -2.18
N ASP A 59 -11.14 4.53 -3.18
CA ASP A 59 -10.84 5.79 -3.87
C ASP A 59 -12.11 6.34 -4.52
N GLY A 60 -12.47 7.59 -4.20
CA GLY A 60 -13.71 8.22 -4.68
C GLY A 60 -15.01 7.65 -4.11
N MET A 61 -14.95 6.73 -3.14
CA MET A 61 -16.11 6.00 -2.61
C MET A 61 -16.92 6.83 -1.59
N GLY A 62 -17.52 7.92 -2.03
CA GLY A 62 -18.44 8.70 -1.19
C GLY A 62 -19.74 7.97 -0.88
N ASP A 63 -20.61 8.61 -0.09
CA ASP A 63 -21.90 8.02 0.32
C ASP A 63 -22.83 7.71 -0.88
N SER A 64 -22.75 8.48 -1.96
CA SER A 64 -23.52 8.23 -3.18
C SER A 64 -22.99 6.99 -3.93
N GLU A 65 -21.70 6.85 -4.05
CA GLU A 65 -21.03 5.71 -4.71
C GLU A 65 -21.35 4.39 -3.97
N ILE A 66 -21.24 4.38 -2.64
CA ILE A 66 -21.66 3.24 -1.81
C ILE A 66 -23.14 2.92 -2.03
N THR A 67 -24.00 3.95 -2.08
CA THR A 67 -25.45 3.76 -2.21
C THR A 67 -25.82 3.22 -3.61
N VAL A 68 -25.19 3.72 -4.67
CA VAL A 68 -25.36 3.21 -6.04
C VAL A 68 -25.00 1.74 -6.11
N ALA A 69 -23.82 1.36 -5.59
CA ALA A 69 -23.33 0.00 -5.62
C ALA A 69 -24.20 -0.95 -4.78
N ARG A 70 -24.57 -0.55 -3.57
CA ARG A 70 -25.44 -1.33 -2.68
C ARG A 70 -26.80 -1.59 -3.30
N ASN A 71 -27.48 -0.54 -3.81
CA ASN A 71 -28.80 -0.68 -4.42
C ASN A 71 -28.76 -1.58 -5.66
N TYR A 72 -27.66 -1.48 -6.43
CA TYR A 72 -27.49 -2.35 -7.60
C TYR A 72 -27.31 -3.81 -7.20
N ALA A 73 -26.37 -4.10 -6.28
CA ALA A 73 -25.96 -5.46 -5.93
C ALA A 73 -26.90 -6.17 -4.95
N GLU A 74 -27.43 -5.43 -3.97
CA GLU A 74 -28.15 -5.97 -2.81
C GLU A 74 -29.63 -5.53 -2.76
N GLY A 75 -30.04 -4.61 -3.63
CA GLY A 75 -31.37 -4.00 -3.60
C GLY A 75 -31.49 -2.88 -2.54
N ALA A 76 -32.61 -2.15 -2.60
CA ALA A 76 -32.84 -0.97 -1.76
C ALA A 76 -32.91 -1.26 -0.25
N GLY A 77 -33.32 -2.46 0.14
CA GLY A 77 -33.36 -2.92 1.54
C GLY A 77 -32.14 -3.74 1.95
N GLY A 78 -31.23 -4.03 1.01
CA GLY A 78 -30.04 -4.85 1.23
C GLY A 78 -28.92 -4.13 1.95
N ARG A 79 -27.88 -4.88 2.31
CA ARG A 79 -26.67 -4.40 2.98
C ARG A 79 -25.45 -5.12 2.45
N PHE A 80 -24.37 -4.41 2.30
CA PHE A 80 -23.05 -5.01 2.09
C PHE A 80 -22.61 -5.81 3.33
N ALA A 81 -22.03 -6.97 3.12
CA ALA A 81 -21.62 -7.86 4.20
C ALA A 81 -20.31 -7.39 4.89
N GLY A 82 -19.51 -6.60 4.22
CA GLY A 82 -18.30 -5.97 4.73
C GLY A 82 -18.54 -4.52 5.17
N ILE A 83 -18.70 -3.60 4.22
CA ILE A 83 -18.78 -2.14 4.47
C ILE A 83 -19.89 -1.80 5.48
N ASP A 84 -21.08 -2.40 5.36
CA ASP A 84 -22.22 -2.10 6.25
C ASP A 84 -22.21 -2.91 7.55
N ALA A 85 -21.26 -3.82 7.74
CA ALA A 85 -21.12 -4.61 8.97
C ALA A 85 -20.27 -3.92 10.06
N LEU A 86 -19.58 -2.83 9.74
CA LEU A 86 -18.83 -2.06 10.73
C LEU A 86 -19.78 -1.28 11.65
N PRO A 87 -19.72 -1.51 12.97
CA PRO A 87 -20.74 -1.00 13.89
C PRO A 87 -20.57 0.47 14.28
N LEU A 88 -19.34 0.98 14.24
CA LEU A 88 -19.01 2.33 14.67
C LEU A 88 -18.76 3.19 13.43
N THR A 89 -19.65 4.14 13.17
CA THR A 89 -19.63 4.95 11.95
C THR A 89 -19.59 6.44 12.27
N GLY A 90 -18.90 7.19 11.43
CA GLY A 90 -18.81 8.64 11.44
C GLY A 90 -18.69 9.19 10.03
N GLN A 91 -18.33 10.44 9.96
CA GLN A 91 -18.02 11.18 8.73
C GLN A 91 -16.71 11.93 8.96
N TYR A 92 -15.92 12.16 7.93
CA TYR A 92 -14.79 13.07 8.05
C TYR A 92 -14.65 14.02 6.86
N THR A 93 -14.01 15.16 7.12
CA THR A 93 -13.79 16.21 6.13
C THR A 93 -12.55 15.93 5.30
N THR A 94 -12.60 16.19 4.00
CA THR A 94 -11.58 15.80 3.03
C THR A 94 -10.79 16.97 2.43
N TYR A 95 -11.06 18.23 2.83
CA TYR A 95 -10.39 19.39 2.25
C TYR A 95 -8.87 19.29 2.30
N SER A 96 -8.22 19.79 1.25
CA SER A 96 -6.76 19.97 1.17
C SER A 96 -6.37 21.44 1.42
N VAL A 97 -5.10 21.77 1.18
CA VAL A 97 -4.64 23.17 1.21
C VAL A 97 -4.01 23.55 -0.13
N ASN A 98 -3.91 24.86 -0.39
CA ASN A 98 -3.17 25.38 -1.51
C ASN A 98 -1.72 25.70 -1.12
N GLU A 99 -0.89 26.19 -2.06
CA GLU A 99 0.51 26.52 -1.83
C GLU A 99 0.75 27.66 -0.82
N GLN A 100 -0.30 28.40 -0.44
CA GLN A 100 -0.28 29.40 0.61
C GLN A 100 -0.77 28.87 1.97
N GLY A 101 -1.04 27.55 2.06
CA GLY A 101 -1.59 26.91 3.26
C GLY A 101 -3.04 27.26 3.54
N GLN A 102 -3.77 27.80 2.57
CA GLN A 102 -5.20 28.11 2.70
C GLN A 102 -6.07 26.92 2.26
N PRO A 103 -7.26 26.73 2.83
CA PRO A 103 -8.13 25.62 2.47
C PRO A 103 -8.47 25.56 0.99
N ASN A 104 -8.39 24.39 0.41
CA ASN A 104 -8.93 24.01 -0.89
C ASN A 104 -10.05 22.99 -0.65
N TYR A 105 -11.27 23.33 -1.07
CA TYR A 105 -12.48 22.59 -0.73
C TYR A 105 -12.73 21.35 -1.60
N ALA A 106 -12.00 21.20 -2.70
CA ALA A 106 -12.03 20.00 -3.55
C ALA A 106 -10.65 19.37 -3.57
N SER A 107 -10.48 18.35 -2.73
CA SER A 107 -9.25 17.56 -2.66
C SER A 107 -9.17 16.53 -3.79
N GLU A 108 -8.03 15.90 -3.93
CA GLU A 108 -7.82 14.74 -4.78
C GLU A 108 -6.93 13.71 -4.04
N SER A 109 -6.82 12.51 -4.61
CA SER A 109 -6.30 11.33 -3.92
C SER A 109 -4.91 11.52 -3.29
N ALA A 110 -4.00 12.30 -3.90
CA ALA A 110 -2.65 12.50 -3.33
C ALA A 110 -2.68 13.31 -2.04
N SER A 111 -3.44 14.41 -2.02
CA SER A 111 -3.55 15.27 -0.85
C SER A 111 -4.34 14.60 0.29
N THR A 112 -5.34 13.80 -0.05
CA THR A 112 -6.13 13.05 0.92
C THR A 112 -5.33 11.88 1.50
N ALA A 113 -4.67 11.10 0.65
CA ALA A 113 -3.78 10.03 1.10
C ALA A 113 -2.67 10.54 2.02
N SER A 114 -2.04 11.65 1.68
CA SER A 114 -1.06 12.30 2.55
C SER A 114 -1.65 12.70 3.91
N ALA A 115 -2.93 13.10 3.96
CA ALA A 115 -3.56 13.52 5.21
C ALA A 115 -3.68 12.37 6.22
N TRP A 116 -4.14 11.18 5.81
CA TRP A 116 -4.17 10.05 6.75
C TRP A 116 -2.83 9.36 6.93
N SER A 117 -1.95 9.37 5.92
CA SER A 117 -0.63 8.75 6.04
C SER A 117 0.30 9.53 6.97
N THR A 118 0.15 10.86 7.07
CA THR A 118 1.10 11.70 7.81
C THR A 118 0.49 12.56 8.92
N GLY A 119 -0.85 12.61 9.02
CA GLY A 119 -1.54 13.57 9.90
C GLY A 119 -1.41 15.02 9.44
N THR A 120 -1.01 15.28 8.19
CA THR A 120 -0.69 16.62 7.68
C THR A 120 -1.43 16.91 6.38
N LYS A 121 -2.09 18.08 6.29
CA LYS A 121 -2.71 18.55 5.05
C LYS A 121 -1.63 19.03 4.07
N THR A 122 -1.84 18.72 2.78
CA THR A 122 -0.94 19.15 1.71
C THR A 122 -1.68 19.70 0.49
N VAL A 123 -0.94 20.10 -0.52
CA VAL A 123 -1.45 20.61 -1.81
C VAL A 123 -1.84 19.43 -2.70
N ASN A 124 -2.93 19.56 -3.46
CA ASN A 124 -3.32 18.56 -4.44
C ASN A 124 -2.15 18.18 -5.37
N GLY A 125 -1.98 16.88 -5.60
CA GLY A 125 -0.89 16.33 -6.40
C GLY A 125 0.40 16.01 -5.66
N ARG A 126 0.51 16.32 -4.36
CA ARG A 126 1.69 16.03 -3.54
C ARG A 126 1.49 14.81 -2.67
N LEU A 127 2.55 14.02 -2.48
CA LEU A 127 2.56 12.83 -1.64
C LEU A 127 3.46 13.04 -0.42
N SER A 128 2.87 12.96 0.76
CA SER A 128 3.53 12.94 2.10
C SER A 128 4.61 14.00 2.31
N VAL A 129 4.39 15.15 1.69
CA VAL A 129 5.08 16.40 1.98
C VAL A 129 4.04 17.45 2.40
N ASP A 130 4.41 18.41 3.22
CA ASP A 130 3.53 19.51 3.58
C ASP A 130 3.39 20.54 2.43
N TYR A 131 2.63 21.63 2.67
CA TYR A 131 2.43 22.67 1.66
C TYR A 131 3.72 23.43 1.29
N GLN A 132 4.80 23.27 2.05
CA GLN A 132 6.13 23.83 1.79
C GLN A 132 7.10 22.82 1.17
N ASN A 133 6.62 21.62 0.80
CA ASN A 133 7.41 20.49 0.32
C ASN A 133 8.39 19.91 1.35
N VAL A 134 8.08 19.99 2.63
CA VAL A 134 8.85 19.33 3.69
C VAL A 134 8.27 17.93 3.89
N ALA A 135 9.10 16.89 3.75
CA ALA A 135 8.72 15.49 3.98
C ALA A 135 8.14 15.30 5.39
N GLN A 136 7.02 14.57 5.45
CA GLN A 136 6.31 14.23 6.69
C GLN A 136 6.35 12.71 6.85
N PRO A 137 6.85 12.17 7.97
CA PRO A 137 6.90 10.72 8.18
C PRO A 137 5.51 10.08 8.01
N THR A 138 5.47 8.95 7.28
CA THR A 138 4.23 8.25 7.02
C THR A 138 3.90 7.24 8.12
N LEU A 139 2.64 6.84 8.20
CA LEU A 139 2.18 5.83 9.13
C LEU A 139 2.90 4.48 8.91
N LEU A 140 3.10 4.09 7.65
CA LEU A 140 3.86 2.90 7.28
C LEU A 140 5.32 2.98 7.74
N GLU A 141 5.98 4.12 7.50
CA GLU A 141 7.35 4.35 7.94
C GLU A 141 7.49 4.30 9.46
N ILE A 142 6.56 4.95 10.18
CA ILE A 142 6.53 4.95 11.65
C ILE A 142 6.26 3.54 12.18
N ALA A 143 5.30 2.81 11.62
CA ALA A 143 5.02 1.43 12.00
C ALA A 143 6.26 0.53 11.83
N LYS A 144 6.92 0.62 10.66
CA LYS A 144 8.17 -0.10 10.37
C LYS A 144 9.29 0.27 11.34
N ALA A 145 9.48 1.55 11.65
CA ALA A 145 10.50 2.02 12.59
C ALA A 145 10.24 1.52 14.03
N ASN A 146 8.99 1.31 14.40
CA ASN A 146 8.59 0.67 15.67
C ASN A 146 8.69 -0.87 15.65
N GLY A 147 9.13 -1.47 14.54
CA GLY A 147 9.38 -2.91 14.43
C GLY A 147 8.15 -3.73 14.05
N LEU A 148 7.05 -3.10 13.64
CA LEU A 148 5.90 -3.80 13.09
C LEU A 148 6.19 -4.26 11.66
N LYS A 149 5.46 -5.29 11.21
CA LYS A 149 5.39 -5.58 9.78
C LYS A 149 4.50 -4.57 9.05
N THR A 150 4.76 -4.35 7.77
CA THR A 150 4.06 -3.36 6.97
C THR A 150 3.63 -3.91 5.63
N GLY A 151 2.42 -3.54 5.19
CA GLY A 151 1.89 -3.96 3.91
C GLY A 151 1.10 -2.86 3.21
N ASP A 152 1.14 -2.92 1.87
CA ASP A 152 0.41 -2.01 1.00
C ASP A 152 -0.13 -2.78 -0.20
N VAL A 153 -1.46 -2.76 -0.39
CA VAL A 153 -2.19 -3.53 -1.40
C VAL A 153 -3.12 -2.60 -2.16
N SER A 154 -3.08 -2.62 -3.48
CA SER A 154 -3.97 -1.79 -4.30
C SER A 154 -4.39 -2.48 -5.59
N THR A 155 -5.56 -2.14 -6.13
CA THR A 155 -5.95 -2.46 -7.51
C THR A 155 -5.43 -1.45 -8.53
N ALA A 156 -4.75 -0.38 -8.08
CA ALA A 156 -4.01 0.55 -8.92
C ALA A 156 -2.57 0.07 -9.20
N GLU A 157 -1.85 0.90 -9.96
CA GLU A 157 -0.39 0.92 -9.92
C GLU A 157 0.05 1.27 -8.50
N ILE A 158 0.98 0.51 -7.92
CA ILE A 158 1.46 0.75 -6.54
C ILE A 158 2.22 2.08 -6.36
N GLN A 159 2.42 2.83 -7.42
CA GLN A 159 2.95 4.18 -7.45
C GLN A 159 1.86 5.25 -7.46
N ASP A 160 0.59 4.86 -7.63
CA ASP A 160 -0.51 5.80 -7.61
C ASP A 160 -0.66 6.46 -6.23
N ALA A 161 -1.54 7.43 -6.10
CA ALA A 161 -1.56 8.34 -4.97
C ALA A 161 -1.73 7.65 -3.61
N THR A 162 -2.70 6.76 -3.47
CA THR A 162 -3.03 6.10 -2.21
C THR A 162 -1.91 5.21 -1.69
N PRO A 163 -1.38 4.23 -2.47
CA PRO A 163 -0.23 3.47 -2.02
C PRO A 163 1.05 4.33 -1.98
N GLY A 164 1.23 5.24 -2.94
CA GLY A 164 2.40 6.11 -3.01
C GLY A 164 2.57 7.02 -1.80
N ALA A 165 1.47 7.46 -1.17
CA ALA A 165 1.53 8.34 0.00
C ALA A 165 2.08 7.65 1.26
N GLU A 166 2.04 6.33 1.35
CA GLU A 166 2.62 5.59 2.47
C GLU A 166 4.14 5.37 2.33
N ILE A 167 4.69 5.52 1.11
CA ILE A 167 6.05 5.08 0.78
C ILE A 167 6.94 6.16 0.15
N ALA A 168 6.39 7.32 -0.20
CA ALA A 168 7.15 8.34 -0.92
C ALA A 168 6.85 9.77 -0.46
N HIS A 169 7.87 10.60 -0.52
CA HIS A 169 7.80 12.03 -0.26
C HIS A 169 8.15 12.76 -1.55
N ILE A 170 7.12 13.27 -2.25
CA ILE A 170 7.33 13.84 -3.57
C ILE A 170 6.34 14.97 -3.87
N SER A 171 6.79 16.01 -4.56
CA SER A 171 5.98 17.19 -4.88
C SER A 171 4.99 16.97 -6.03
N ALA A 172 5.02 15.80 -6.70
CA ALA A 172 4.11 15.50 -7.81
C ALA A 172 3.85 13.99 -7.93
N ARG A 173 2.58 13.58 -7.77
CA ARG A 173 2.11 12.17 -7.81
C ARG A 173 2.42 11.43 -9.12
N GLY A 174 2.61 12.12 -10.24
CA GLY A 174 2.88 11.50 -11.54
C GLY A 174 4.33 11.06 -11.77
N CYS A 175 5.19 11.10 -10.76
CA CYS A 175 6.61 10.73 -10.84
C CYS A 175 6.82 9.27 -10.47
N TYR A 176 6.16 8.34 -11.19
CA TYR A 176 6.06 6.92 -10.87
C TYR A 176 7.40 6.20 -10.93
N GLY A 177 8.13 6.33 -12.03
CA GLY A 177 9.43 5.71 -12.23
C GLY A 177 10.51 6.72 -12.60
N PRO A 178 11.78 6.32 -12.70
CA PRO A 178 12.91 7.21 -12.97
C PRO A 178 12.74 8.08 -14.22
N GLU A 179 12.17 7.54 -15.32
CA GLU A 179 12.01 8.28 -16.57
C GLU A 179 11.00 9.42 -16.44
N GLN A 180 9.82 9.17 -15.83
CA GLN A 180 8.83 10.21 -15.58
C GLN A 180 9.38 11.27 -14.61
N THR A 181 10.13 10.84 -13.60
CA THR A 181 10.72 11.73 -12.60
C THR A 181 11.75 12.65 -13.24
N THR A 182 12.67 12.11 -14.04
CA THR A 182 13.63 12.91 -14.80
C THR A 182 12.93 13.92 -15.74
N ALA A 183 11.86 13.49 -16.42
CA ALA A 183 11.16 14.31 -17.41
C ALA A 183 10.26 15.39 -16.79
N ASN A 184 9.52 15.06 -15.73
CA ASN A 184 8.42 15.89 -15.21
C ASN A 184 8.67 16.46 -13.82
N CYS A 185 9.54 15.84 -13.02
CA CYS A 185 9.81 16.15 -11.62
C CYS A 185 11.32 16.26 -11.37
N SER A 186 12.04 16.96 -12.22
CA SER A 186 13.51 16.89 -12.28
C SER A 186 14.21 17.25 -10.96
N SER A 187 13.59 18.06 -10.08
CA SER A 187 14.12 18.35 -8.73
C SER A 187 14.09 17.15 -7.80
N GLU A 188 13.18 16.21 -8.05
CA GLU A 188 13.01 14.98 -7.25
C GLU A 188 13.91 13.85 -7.75
N ALA A 189 14.46 13.96 -8.96
CA ALA A 189 15.27 12.91 -9.57
C ALA A 189 16.59 12.70 -8.83
N LEU A 190 17.01 11.43 -8.67
CA LEU A 190 18.25 11.06 -7.97
C LEU A 190 19.49 11.76 -8.55
N GLU A 191 19.59 11.90 -9.87
CA GLU A 191 20.71 12.57 -10.55
C GLU A 191 20.81 14.06 -10.23
N ASN A 192 19.75 14.67 -9.72
CA ASN A 192 19.69 16.07 -9.31
C ASN A 192 19.70 16.23 -7.76
N GLY A 193 19.88 15.14 -7.01
CA GLY A 193 19.98 15.13 -5.56
C GLY A 193 18.63 15.04 -4.84
N GLY A 194 17.55 14.72 -5.55
CA GLY A 194 16.24 14.40 -4.98
C GLY A 194 16.18 12.98 -4.40
N LEU A 195 15.01 12.58 -3.88
CA LEU A 195 14.78 11.27 -3.28
C LEU A 195 14.52 10.16 -4.32
N GLY A 196 14.37 10.53 -5.59
CA GLY A 196 14.02 9.62 -6.68
C GLY A 196 12.51 9.50 -6.90
N SER A 197 12.15 8.66 -7.85
CA SER A 197 10.77 8.32 -8.20
C SER A 197 10.05 7.60 -7.03
N ILE A 198 8.72 7.53 -7.10
CA ILE A 198 7.91 6.79 -6.14
C ILE A 198 8.37 5.33 -6.05
N SER A 199 8.63 4.68 -7.21
CA SER A 199 9.13 3.29 -7.22
C SER A 199 10.53 3.13 -6.60
N GLU A 200 11.42 4.10 -6.78
CA GLU A 200 12.74 4.08 -6.13
C GLU A 200 12.62 4.26 -4.62
N GLN A 201 11.71 5.14 -4.16
CA GLN A 201 11.45 5.35 -2.75
C GLN A 201 10.76 4.12 -2.12
N LEU A 202 9.85 3.42 -2.83
CA LEU A 202 9.29 2.14 -2.40
C LEU A 202 10.39 1.12 -2.12
N LEU A 203 11.32 0.94 -3.06
CA LEU A 203 12.44 0.01 -2.88
C LEU A 203 13.33 0.40 -1.70
N ASN A 204 13.37 1.68 -1.33
CA ASN A 204 14.13 2.16 -0.17
C ASN A 204 13.38 1.92 1.15
N VAL A 205 12.08 2.21 1.22
CA VAL A 205 11.23 1.99 2.41
C VAL A 205 11.07 0.50 2.71
N ARG A 206 10.96 -0.35 1.67
CA ARG A 206 10.88 -1.83 1.80
C ARG A 206 9.70 -2.28 2.67
N PRO A 207 8.42 -1.99 2.33
CA PRO A 207 7.31 -2.65 2.99
C PRO A 207 7.49 -4.18 2.92
N ASP A 208 7.05 -4.91 3.96
CA ASP A 208 7.20 -6.38 3.98
C ASP A 208 6.35 -7.04 2.89
N VAL A 209 5.19 -6.45 2.57
CA VAL A 209 4.30 -6.90 1.50
C VAL A 209 3.85 -5.72 0.66
N THR A 210 4.06 -5.78 -0.66
CA THR A 210 3.52 -4.83 -1.63
C THR A 210 2.88 -5.60 -2.78
N LEU A 211 1.55 -5.42 -3.00
CA LEU A 211 0.79 -6.13 -4.02
C LEU A 211 -0.06 -5.15 -4.84
N GLY A 212 0.03 -5.20 -6.17
CA GLY A 212 -0.78 -4.35 -7.03
C GLY A 212 -0.42 -4.41 -8.50
N GLY A 213 -0.71 -3.33 -9.22
CA GLY A 213 -0.29 -3.09 -10.59
C GLY A 213 1.00 -2.27 -10.68
N GLY A 214 1.32 -1.76 -11.88
CA GLY A 214 2.40 -0.78 -12.08
C GLY A 214 3.76 -1.39 -12.42
N SER A 215 3.82 -2.62 -12.94
CA SER A 215 5.07 -3.27 -13.33
C SER A 215 5.84 -2.49 -14.41
N ALA A 216 5.16 -1.66 -15.22
CA ALA A 216 5.80 -0.85 -16.25
C ALA A 216 6.87 0.09 -15.68
N SER A 217 6.66 0.70 -14.52
CA SER A 217 7.63 1.58 -13.87
C SER A 217 8.88 0.84 -13.41
N PHE A 218 8.76 -0.44 -13.05
CA PHE A 218 9.90 -1.26 -12.60
C PHE A 218 10.78 -1.78 -13.75
N THR A 219 10.33 -1.65 -14.99
CA THR A 219 11.17 -1.90 -16.18
C THR A 219 12.14 -0.75 -16.49
N GLN A 220 11.92 0.42 -15.90
CA GLN A 220 12.73 1.61 -16.09
C GLN A 220 14.07 1.50 -15.35
N THR A 221 15.05 2.27 -15.81
CA THR A 221 16.43 2.19 -15.36
C THR A 221 16.76 3.35 -14.43
N ALA A 222 17.38 3.07 -13.29
CA ALA A 222 17.86 4.08 -12.35
C ALA A 222 18.93 4.97 -13.02
N ALA A 223 18.73 6.30 -12.97
CA ALA A 223 19.61 7.28 -13.61
C ALA A 223 20.85 7.65 -12.77
N ALA A 224 20.80 7.45 -11.44
CA ALA A 224 21.86 7.78 -10.51
C ALA A 224 21.88 6.86 -9.28
N GLY A 225 22.74 7.14 -8.32
CA GLY A 225 22.87 6.40 -7.08
C GLY A 225 23.62 5.07 -7.22
N PRO A 226 23.56 4.22 -6.19
CA PRO A 226 24.25 2.92 -6.17
C PRO A 226 23.81 1.95 -7.28
N TRP A 227 22.58 2.09 -7.75
CA TRP A 227 21.91 1.22 -8.72
C TRP A 227 21.87 1.78 -10.14
N LYS A 228 22.66 2.82 -10.40
CA LYS A 228 22.70 3.46 -11.73
C LYS A 228 22.94 2.46 -12.85
N GLY A 229 22.03 2.47 -13.83
CA GLY A 229 22.13 1.62 -15.02
C GLY A 229 21.40 0.28 -14.89
N GLU A 230 20.81 -0.02 -13.75
CA GLU A 230 20.00 -1.20 -13.52
C GLU A 230 18.52 -0.88 -13.57
N THR A 231 17.70 -1.83 -14.03
CA THR A 231 16.25 -1.69 -13.95
C THR A 231 15.80 -1.81 -12.50
N LEU A 232 14.65 -1.23 -12.14
CA LEU A 232 14.14 -1.34 -10.77
C LEU A 232 13.81 -2.80 -10.39
N PHE A 233 13.43 -3.65 -11.34
CA PHE A 233 13.30 -5.09 -11.10
C PHE A 233 14.63 -5.77 -10.76
N ALA A 234 15.71 -5.46 -11.49
CA ALA A 234 17.03 -5.97 -11.18
C ALA A 234 17.49 -5.51 -9.80
N GLN A 235 17.31 -4.21 -9.52
CA GLN A 235 17.59 -3.63 -8.21
C GLN A 235 16.80 -4.32 -7.09
N ALA A 236 15.50 -4.58 -7.27
CA ALA A 236 14.66 -5.27 -6.30
C ALA A 236 15.19 -6.70 -6.02
N ALA A 237 15.53 -7.45 -7.08
CA ALA A 237 16.09 -8.79 -6.96
C ALA A 237 17.42 -8.79 -6.20
N ASP A 238 18.35 -7.89 -6.54
CA ASP A 238 19.66 -7.76 -5.88
C ASP A 238 19.54 -7.32 -4.41
N ARG A 239 18.46 -6.60 -4.07
CA ARG A 239 18.13 -6.21 -2.69
C ARG A 239 17.32 -7.26 -1.94
N GLY A 240 17.12 -8.45 -2.51
CA GLY A 240 16.51 -9.62 -1.85
C GLY A 240 14.99 -9.65 -1.84
N TYR A 241 14.32 -8.87 -2.67
CA TYR A 241 12.86 -8.96 -2.82
C TYR A 241 12.46 -10.31 -3.45
N THR A 242 11.38 -10.89 -2.95
CA THR A 242 10.64 -11.94 -3.67
C THR A 242 9.74 -11.24 -4.70
N LEU A 243 9.96 -11.53 -5.98
CA LEU A 243 9.18 -10.95 -7.08
C LEU A 243 8.17 -11.97 -7.59
N VAL A 244 6.89 -11.56 -7.69
CA VAL A 244 5.81 -12.39 -8.25
C VAL A 244 4.96 -11.56 -9.20
N ASP A 245 4.47 -12.18 -10.27
CA ASP A 245 3.67 -11.55 -11.33
C ASP A 245 2.41 -12.33 -11.70
N ASP A 246 2.15 -13.47 -11.03
CA ASP A 246 0.94 -14.27 -11.22
C ASP A 246 0.40 -14.86 -9.91
N ALA A 247 -0.81 -15.41 -9.98
CA ALA A 247 -1.50 -16.00 -8.83
C ALA A 247 -0.77 -17.23 -8.27
N ALA A 248 -0.13 -18.02 -9.11
CA ALA A 248 0.55 -19.25 -8.67
C ALA A 248 1.86 -18.92 -7.94
N GLY A 249 2.60 -17.91 -8.43
CA GLY A 249 3.76 -17.35 -7.76
C GLY A 249 3.39 -16.77 -6.39
N LEU A 250 2.29 -16.00 -6.32
CA LEU A 250 1.80 -15.44 -5.08
C LEU A 250 1.38 -16.51 -4.06
N ASP A 251 0.66 -17.53 -4.50
CA ASP A 251 0.23 -18.65 -3.64
C ASP A 251 1.43 -19.39 -3.02
N ALA A 252 2.52 -19.53 -3.77
CA ALA A 252 3.73 -20.21 -3.33
C ALA A 252 4.54 -19.44 -2.26
N VAL A 253 4.33 -18.13 -2.09
CA VAL A 253 5.01 -17.33 -1.06
C VAL A 253 4.45 -17.70 0.32
N THR A 254 5.31 -18.06 1.25
CA THR A 254 4.92 -18.45 2.62
C THR A 254 5.45 -17.51 3.70
N THR A 255 6.37 -16.62 3.35
CA THR A 255 6.97 -15.66 4.29
C THR A 255 7.28 -14.36 3.55
N ALA A 256 7.10 -13.25 4.25
CA ALA A 256 7.57 -11.93 3.84
C ALA A 256 8.00 -11.15 5.08
N ASP A 257 9.15 -10.51 5.01
CA ASP A 257 9.70 -9.71 6.11
C ASP A 257 10.75 -8.70 5.58
N ALA A 258 11.33 -7.91 6.47
CA ALA A 258 12.32 -6.89 6.12
C ALA A 258 13.57 -7.46 5.39
N ASP A 259 13.93 -8.71 5.65
CA ASP A 259 15.09 -9.35 5.00
C ASP A 259 14.73 -9.83 3.58
N GLN A 260 13.49 -10.30 3.38
CA GLN A 260 12.96 -10.81 2.11
C GLN A 260 11.53 -10.26 1.87
N PRO A 261 11.39 -8.96 1.53
CA PRO A 261 10.08 -8.40 1.26
C PRO A 261 9.47 -8.93 -0.04
N LEU A 262 8.14 -8.96 -0.09
CA LEU A 262 7.38 -9.38 -1.26
C LEU A 262 6.98 -8.18 -2.11
N LEU A 263 7.27 -8.23 -3.41
CA LEU A 263 6.77 -7.31 -4.42
C LEU A 263 6.00 -8.11 -5.49
N GLY A 264 4.68 -8.01 -5.46
CA GLY A 264 3.79 -8.66 -6.42
C GLY A 264 3.15 -7.64 -7.35
N LEU A 265 3.52 -7.66 -8.63
CA LEU A 265 3.04 -6.73 -9.65
C LEU A 265 2.38 -7.50 -10.79
N PHE A 266 1.05 -7.47 -10.85
CA PHE A 266 0.25 -8.38 -11.67
C PHE A 266 -0.21 -7.78 -13.00
N THR A 267 -0.01 -6.46 -13.20
CA THR A 267 -0.35 -5.74 -14.44
C THR A 267 0.69 -4.64 -14.71
N GLU A 268 0.79 -4.23 -15.98
CA GLU A 268 1.63 -3.07 -16.35
C GLU A 268 1.12 -1.76 -15.76
N GLY A 269 -0.20 -1.57 -15.74
CA GLY A 269 -0.92 -0.43 -15.17
C GLY A 269 -1.88 -0.88 -14.07
N ASN A 270 -3.06 -0.22 -13.97
CA ASN A 270 -4.11 -0.60 -13.03
C ASN A 270 -4.73 -1.96 -13.37
N PHE A 271 -5.40 -2.60 -12.41
CA PHE A 271 -6.15 -3.82 -12.65
C PHE A 271 -7.35 -3.57 -13.58
N PRO A 272 -7.72 -4.54 -14.43
CA PRO A 272 -8.98 -4.53 -15.15
C PRO A 272 -10.15 -4.61 -14.15
N VAL A 273 -11.17 -3.76 -14.36
CA VAL A 273 -12.35 -3.71 -13.50
C VAL A 273 -13.16 -5.00 -13.49
N ARG A 274 -13.93 -5.22 -12.42
CA ARG A 274 -14.79 -6.40 -12.25
C ARG A 274 -15.87 -6.49 -13.31
N TRP A 275 -16.60 -5.39 -13.57
CA TRP A 275 -17.77 -5.38 -14.44
C TRP A 275 -17.69 -4.34 -15.55
N ASN A 276 -18.19 -4.73 -16.72
CA ASN A 276 -18.46 -3.84 -17.83
C ASN A 276 -19.95 -3.51 -17.90
N GLY A 277 -20.31 -2.41 -18.54
CA GLY A 277 -21.69 -1.97 -18.71
C GLY A 277 -21.90 -1.04 -19.89
N PRO A 278 -23.14 -0.51 -20.01
CA PRO A 278 -23.42 0.48 -21.05
C PRO A 278 -22.64 1.76 -20.78
N GLU A 279 -22.19 2.40 -21.84
CA GLU A 279 -21.69 3.78 -21.77
C GLU A 279 -22.81 4.71 -21.28
N ALA A 280 -22.46 5.72 -20.50
CA ALA A 280 -23.41 6.73 -20.05
C ALA A 280 -23.99 7.48 -21.26
N THR A 281 -25.31 7.62 -21.29
CA THR A 281 -26.03 8.34 -22.35
C THR A 281 -26.00 9.84 -22.10
N ASP A 282 -25.52 10.61 -23.09
CA ASP A 282 -25.54 12.07 -23.02
C ASP A 282 -26.91 12.61 -23.42
N LEU A 283 -27.61 13.19 -22.44
CA LEU A 283 -28.92 13.83 -22.61
C LEU A 283 -28.85 15.37 -22.59
N THR A 284 -27.67 15.97 -22.81
CA THR A 284 -27.49 17.42 -22.86
C THR A 284 -28.41 18.09 -23.89
N ALA A 285 -28.59 17.45 -25.04
CA ALA A 285 -29.51 17.93 -26.10
C ALA A 285 -30.96 17.41 -25.94
N GLY A 286 -31.27 16.71 -24.84
CA GLY A 286 -32.53 15.98 -24.65
C GLY A 286 -32.46 14.58 -25.30
N GLY A 287 -33.55 13.84 -25.17
CA GLY A 287 -33.67 12.46 -25.65
C GLY A 287 -34.20 11.53 -24.56
N ASP A 288 -34.21 10.24 -24.85
CA ASP A 288 -34.67 9.20 -23.94
C ASP A 288 -33.50 8.32 -23.52
N LEU A 289 -33.53 7.82 -22.28
CA LEU A 289 -32.62 6.77 -21.85
C LEU A 289 -32.95 5.44 -22.55
N PRO A 290 -31.94 4.63 -22.88
CA PRO A 290 -32.15 3.21 -23.23
C PRO A 290 -32.89 2.45 -22.11
N GLU A 291 -33.42 1.26 -22.43
CA GLU A 291 -33.95 0.37 -21.41
C GLU A 291 -32.87 0.04 -20.35
N ALA A 292 -33.30 -0.16 -19.09
CA ALA A 292 -32.40 -0.52 -18.02
C ALA A 292 -31.80 -1.90 -18.26
N VAL A 293 -30.48 -2.03 -18.06
CA VAL A 293 -29.74 -3.28 -18.26
C VAL A 293 -28.91 -3.61 -17.03
N SER A 294 -28.53 -4.90 -16.90
CA SER A 294 -27.56 -5.32 -15.88
C SER A 294 -26.13 -5.18 -16.41
N CYS A 295 -25.19 -4.99 -15.49
CA CYS A 295 -23.76 -5.07 -15.76
C CYS A 295 -23.36 -6.51 -16.15
N THR A 296 -22.26 -6.66 -16.85
CA THR A 296 -21.73 -7.96 -17.29
C THR A 296 -20.32 -8.17 -16.74
N GLU A 297 -19.94 -9.41 -16.50
CA GLU A 297 -18.57 -9.76 -16.12
C GLU A 297 -17.59 -9.23 -17.17
N ASN A 298 -16.48 -8.66 -16.69
CA ASN A 298 -15.37 -8.25 -17.55
C ASN A 298 -14.53 -9.49 -17.91
N PRO A 299 -14.42 -9.87 -19.19
CA PRO A 299 -13.62 -11.04 -19.57
C PRO A 299 -12.12 -10.88 -19.32
N ASP A 300 -11.65 -9.64 -19.18
CA ASP A 300 -10.25 -9.32 -18.93
C ASP A 300 -9.93 -9.23 -17.43
N ARG A 301 -10.93 -9.44 -16.54
CA ARG A 301 -10.72 -9.46 -15.09
C ARG A 301 -9.65 -10.48 -14.72
N LEU A 302 -8.76 -10.13 -13.80
CA LEU A 302 -7.73 -11.04 -13.31
C LEU A 302 -8.36 -12.29 -12.65
N ALA A 303 -7.58 -13.37 -12.60
CA ALA A 303 -7.99 -14.61 -11.92
C ALA A 303 -8.42 -14.33 -10.47
N SER A 304 -9.35 -15.11 -9.95
CA SER A 304 -9.90 -14.92 -8.59
C SER A 304 -8.84 -14.90 -7.49
N GLY A 305 -7.72 -15.60 -7.66
CA GLY A 305 -6.57 -15.54 -6.74
C GLY A 305 -5.86 -14.17 -6.69
N LEU A 306 -6.20 -13.26 -7.59
CA LEU A 306 -5.70 -11.87 -7.64
C LEU A 306 -6.83 -10.85 -7.44
N SER A 307 -8.02 -11.25 -6.95
CA SER A 307 -9.04 -10.30 -6.49
C SER A 307 -8.52 -9.52 -5.28
N LEU A 308 -9.05 -8.33 -5.04
CA LEU A 308 -8.66 -7.52 -3.88
C LEU A 308 -8.82 -8.28 -2.56
N ALA A 309 -9.91 -9.05 -2.41
CA ALA A 309 -10.12 -9.92 -1.25
C ALA A 309 -9.02 -10.99 -1.10
N SER A 310 -8.60 -11.64 -2.21
CA SER A 310 -7.53 -12.64 -2.17
C SER A 310 -6.16 -12.04 -1.85
N LEU A 311 -5.86 -10.85 -2.41
CA LEU A 311 -4.63 -10.11 -2.10
C LEU A 311 -4.61 -9.66 -0.64
N THR A 312 -5.75 -9.17 -0.12
CA THR A 312 -5.91 -8.78 1.29
C THR A 312 -5.69 -9.98 2.22
N SER A 313 -6.31 -11.13 1.92
CA SER A 313 -6.10 -12.36 2.70
C SER A 313 -4.64 -12.78 2.72
N LYS A 314 -4.00 -12.78 1.55
CA LYS A 314 -2.58 -13.16 1.43
C LYS A 314 -1.66 -12.20 2.18
N ALA A 315 -1.92 -10.88 2.10
CA ALA A 315 -1.16 -9.89 2.84
C ALA A 315 -1.30 -10.10 4.36
N ILE A 316 -2.51 -10.29 4.86
CA ILE A 316 -2.76 -10.59 6.27
C ILE A 316 -2.01 -11.85 6.71
N ASP A 317 -2.10 -12.95 5.96
CA ASP A 317 -1.43 -14.21 6.28
C ASP A 317 0.09 -14.07 6.38
N LEU A 318 0.71 -13.22 5.55
CA LEU A 318 2.16 -12.97 5.55
C LEU A 318 2.60 -11.98 6.64
N LEU A 319 1.72 -11.06 7.02
CA LEU A 319 2.01 -10.03 8.01
C LEU A 319 1.70 -10.48 9.44
N ASP A 320 0.73 -11.39 9.64
CA ASP A 320 0.36 -11.85 10.98
C ASP A 320 1.56 -12.47 11.70
N GLY A 321 1.75 -12.05 12.95
CA GLY A 321 2.88 -12.45 13.77
C GLY A 321 2.90 -11.75 15.13
N ASP A 322 3.88 -12.07 15.97
CA ASP A 322 3.95 -11.58 17.35
C ASP A 322 4.13 -10.06 17.47
N GLN A 323 4.81 -9.43 16.51
CA GLN A 323 5.08 -7.99 16.51
C GLN A 323 3.91 -7.12 16.08
N GLY A 324 2.88 -7.70 15.45
CA GLY A 324 1.77 -6.96 14.85
C GLY A 324 2.12 -6.30 13.52
N PHE A 325 1.13 -5.65 12.90
CA PHE A 325 1.32 -5.05 11.58
C PHE A 325 0.42 -3.82 11.33
N PHE A 326 0.85 -3.01 10.35
CA PHE A 326 0.05 -2.03 9.65
C PHE A 326 -0.14 -2.47 8.19
N LEU A 327 -1.39 -2.50 7.72
CA LEU A 327 -1.75 -2.86 6.34
C LEU A 327 -2.71 -1.82 5.78
N GLN A 328 -2.35 -1.19 4.65
CA GLN A 328 -3.25 -0.42 3.81
C GLN A 328 -3.75 -1.28 2.65
N VAL A 329 -5.04 -1.18 2.32
CA VAL A 329 -5.69 -1.87 1.21
C VAL A 329 -6.54 -0.87 0.44
N GLU A 330 -6.41 -0.82 -0.88
CA GLU A 330 -7.13 0.13 -1.71
C GLU A 330 -7.92 -0.54 -2.83
N GLY A 331 -9.21 -0.17 -2.94
CA GLY A 331 -10.04 -0.35 -4.12
C GLY A 331 -9.98 0.91 -4.98
N ALA A 332 -9.02 1.01 -5.87
CA ALA A 332 -8.64 2.25 -6.55
C ALA A 332 -9.55 2.64 -7.71
N SER A 333 -10.22 1.66 -8.34
CA SER A 333 -10.91 1.94 -9.60
C SER A 333 -12.37 2.34 -9.42
N ILE A 334 -12.86 2.56 -8.20
CA ILE A 334 -14.14 3.23 -7.96
C ILE A 334 -14.07 4.65 -8.54
N ASP A 335 -13.06 5.44 -8.13
CA ASP A 335 -12.75 6.78 -8.62
C ASP A 335 -12.52 6.83 -10.14
N LYS A 336 -11.64 5.95 -10.64
CA LYS A 336 -11.28 5.93 -12.07
C LYS A 336 -12.50 5.69 -12.96
N GLN A 337 -13.46 4.88 -12.49
CA GLN A 337 -14.69 4.60 -13.21
C GLN A 337 -15.72 5.73 -13.05
N ASP A 338 -15.74 6.43 -11.93
CA ASP A 338 -16.54 7.64 -11.78
C ASP A 338 -16.04 8.77 -12.68
N HIS A 339 -14.73 8.96 -12.80
CA HIS A 339 -14.14 9.88 -13.77
C HIS A 339 -14.57 9.58 -15.21
N ALA A 340 -14.75 8.32 -15.54
CA ALA A 340 -15.20 7.85 -16.85
C ALA A 340 -16.73 7.82 -17.00
N ALA A 341 -17.50 8.19 -15.96
CA ALA A 341 -18.96 8.02 -15.89
C ALA A 341 -19.41 6.56 -16.19
N ASN A 342 -18.62 5.57 -15.74
CA ASN A 342 -18.87 4.15 -15.92
C ASN A 342 -19.48 3.53 -14.66
N ALA A 343 -20.80 3.56 -14.55
CA ALA A 343 -21.50 3.06 -13.37
C ALA A 343 -21.23 1.58 -13.06
N CYS A 344 -21.15 0.71 -14.08
CA CYS A 344 -20.89 -0.71 -13.84
C CYS A 344 -19.47 -0.99 -13.33
N GLY A 345 -18.49 -0.25 -13.84
CA GLY A 345 -17.13 -0.33 -13.33
C GLY A 345 -17.07 0.11 -11.86
N GLN A 346 -17.60 1.29 -11.53
CA GLN A 346 -17.65 1.82 -10.17
C GLN A 346 -18.35 0.85 -9.19
N ILE A 347 -19.51 0.32 -9.58
CA ILE A 347 -20.26 -0.64 -8.76
C ILE A 347 -19.46 -1.92 -8.53
N GLY A 348 -18.84 -2.47 -9.59
CA GLY A 348 -18.05 -3.71 -9.51
C GLY A 348 -16.86 -3.57 -8.57
N GLU A 349 -16.17 -2.43 -8.62
CA GLU A 349 -15.01 -2.16 -7.77
C GLU A 349 -15.41 -1.92 -6.30
N THR A 350 -16.57 -1.30 -6.06
CA THR A 350 -17.12 -1.18 -4.69
C THR A 350 -17.46 -2.55 -4.10
N VAL A 351 -17.98 -3.49 -4.92
CA VAL A 351 -18.24 -4.87 -4.50
C VAL A 351 -16.92 -5.61 -4.21
N ASP A 352 -15.89 -5.44 -5.02
CA ASP A 352 -14.57 -6.04 -4.76
C ASP A 352 -13.95 -5.51 -3.45
N LEU A 353 -14.11 -4.23 -3.14
CA LEU A 353 -13.71 -3.67 -1.85
C LEU A 353 -14.52 -4.23 -0.69
N ASP A 354 -15.85 -4.39 -0.84
CA ASP A 354 -16.69 -5.00 0.19
C ASP A 354 -16.23 -6.42 0.54
N GLU A 355 -15.87 -7.22 -0.47
CA GLU A 355 -15.32 -8.57 -0.26
C GLU A 355 -13.97 -8.52 0.50
N ALA A 356 -13.11 -7.53 0.24
CA ALA A 356 -11.86 -7.33 0.99
C ALA A 356 -12.12 -6.90 2.44
N VAL A 357 -13.13 -6.05 2.67
CA VAL A 357 -13.57 -5.67 4.02
C VAL A 357 -14.07 -6.87 4.81
N GLN A 358 -14.80 -7.79 4.17
CA GLN A 358 -15.22 -9.05 4.82
C GLN A 358 -14.01 -9.85 5.31
N VAL A 359 -12.97 -10.00 4.49
CA VAL A 359 -11.72 -10.69 4.88
C VAL A 359 -11.08 -10.04 6.11
N ALA A 360 -10.94 -8.73 6.09
CA ALA A 360 -10.35 -7.98 7.21
C ALA A 360 -11.19 -8.12 8.50
N LEU A 361 -12.51 -8.04 8.40
CA LEU A 361 -13.41 -8.22 9.55
C LEU A 361 -13.38 -9.63 10.12
N ASP A 362 -13.31 -10.66 9.28
CA ASP A 362 -13.24 -12.06 9.73
C ASP A 362 -11.93 -12.34 10.48
N PHE A 363 -10.81 -11.78 10.00
CA PHE A 363 -9.54 -11.78 10.72
C PHE A 363 -9.67 -11.05 12.05
N ALA A 364 -10.15 -9.81 12.06
CA ALA A 364 -10.26 -9.00 13.27
C ALA A 364 -11.18 -9.64 14.34
N ARG A 365 -12.29 -10.23 13.91
CA ARG A 365 -13.21 -10.98 14.81
C ARG A 365 -12.55 -12.21 15.42
N THR A 366 -11.65 -12.86 14.67
CA THR A 366 -10.94 -14.06 15.14
C THR A 366 -9.83 -13.70 16.12
N GLN A 367 -9.08 -12.65 15.85
CA GLN A 367 -7.96 -12.21 16.69
C GLN A 367 -8.41 -11.41 17.92
N GLY A 368 -9.36 -10.49 17.75
CA GLY A 368 -9.90 -9.65 18.83
C GLY A 368 -9.08 -8.41 19.17
N ASP A 369 -7.89 -8.26 18.62
CA ASP A 369 -6.92 -7.19 18.86
C ASP A 369 -6.55 -6.39 17.60
N THR A 370 -7.38 -6.45 16.57
CA THR A 370 -7.17 -5.78 15.29
C THR A 370 -8.17 -4.64 15.11
N LEU A 371 -7.65 -3.44 14.82
CA LEU A 371 -8.44 -2.29 14.37
C LEU A 371 -8.63 -2.38 12.86
N VAL A 372 -9.87 -2.41 12.41
CA VAL A 372 -10.24 -2.28 11.00
C VAL A 372 -10.92 -0.94 10.81
N VAL A 373 -10.45 -0.14 9.85
CA VAL A 373 -11.08 1.12 9.44
C VAL A 373 -11.36 1.07 7.94
N VAL A 374 -12.59 1.44 7.56
CA VAL A 374 -13.02 1.53 6.16
C VAL A 374 -13.49 2.93 5.88
N THR A 375 -13.00 3.54 4.81
CA THR A 375 -13.38 4.90 4.41
C THR A 375 -13.16 5.12 2.91
N ALA A 376 -13.52 6.31 2.42
CA ALA A 376 -13.10 6.83 1.13
C ALA A 376 -12.05 7.92 1.34
N ASP A 377 -11.30 8.25 0.32
CA ASP A 377 -10.37 9.37 0.34
C ASP A 377 -11.06 10.71 0.06
N HIS A 378 -11.99 10.76 -0.87
CA HIS A 378 -12.90 11.87 -1.18
C HIS A 378 -14.22 11.34 -1.73
N ALA A 379 -15.20 12.21 -1.93
CA ALA A 379 -16.44 11.91 -2.63
C ALA A 379 -16.30 12.17 -4.13
N HIS A 380 -17.13 11.50 -4.91
CA HIS A 380 -17.17 11.66 -6.36
C HIS A 380 -18.54 12.15 -6.83
N THR A 381 -18.94 11.81 -8.04
CA THR A 381 -19.97 12.50 -8.81
C THR A 381 -21.23 11.69 -9.07
N SER A 382 -21.24 10.37 -8.85
CA SER A 382 -22.40 9.53 -9.16
C SER A 382 -23.59 9.86 -8.27
N GLN A 383 -24.77 10.04 -8.87
CA GLN A 383 -26.00 10.36 -8.13
C GLN A 383 -27.17 9.52 -8.64
N ILE A 384 -27.97 8.95 -7.73
CA ILE A 384 -29.25 8.32 -8.07
C ILE A 384 -30.29 9.43 -8.24
N VAL A 385 -30.93 9.48 -9.40
CA VAL A 385 -31.95 10.49 -9.72
C VAL A 385 -33.28 9.85 -10.10
N GLY A 386 -34.39 10.52 -9.77
CA GLY A 386 -35.73 10.01 -10.06
C GLY A 386 -36.18 10.19 -11.52
N SER A 387 -35.45 10.98 -12.29
CA SER A 387 -35.70 11.24 -13.72
C SER A 387 -34.38 11.63 -14.38
N PRO A 388 -34.19 11.32 -15.67
CA PRO A 388 -32.96 11.68 -16.39
C PRO A 388 -32.73 13.21 -16.33
N ILE A 389 -31.46 13.59 -16.21
CA ILE A 389 -31.04 14.99 -16.21
C ILE A 389 -30.26 15.31 -17.51
N PRO A 390 -30.18 16.58 -17.93
CA PRO A 390 -29.24 17.00 -18.97
C PRO A 390 -27.80 16.62 -18.55
N GLY A 391 -27.06 15.93 -19.41
CA GLY A 391 -25.72 15.39 -19.13
C GLY A 391 -25.69 13.87 -19.22
N LEU A 392 -24.68 13.26 -18.58
CA LEU A 392 -24.46 11.82 -18.63
C LEU A 392 -25.37 11.07 -17.66
N ASN A 393 -26.06 10.05 -18.14
CA ASN A 393 -26.94 9.18 -17.36
C ASN A 393 -26.75 7.72 -17.75
N THR A 394 -26.75 6.82 -16.77
CA THR A 394 -26.74 5.37 -16.99
C THR A 394 -28.01 4.77 -16.40
N HIS A 395 -28.67 3.84 -17.12
CA HIS A 395 -29.91 3.19 -16.70
C HIS A 395 -29.67 1.72 -16.41
N LEU A 396 -29.70 1.37 -15.13
CA LEU A 396 -29.35 0.04 -14.64
C LEU A 396 -30.55 -0.69 -14.05
N LEU A 397 -30.56 -2.03 -14.19
CA LEU A 397 -31.51 -2.91 -13.55
C LEU A 397 -30.88 -3.45 -12.26
N THR A 398 -31.48 -3.11 -11.11
CA THR A 398 -30.98 -3.49 -9.78
C THR A 398 -31.34 -4.93 -9.40
N ALA A 399 -30.78 -5.42 -8.28
CA ALA A 399 -31.13 -6.71 -7.70
C ALA A 399 -32.62 -6.89 -7.38
N ASP A 400 -33.34 -5.77 -7.08
CA ASP A 400 -34.79 -5.77 -6.90
C ASP A 400 -35.57 -5.93 -8.21
N GLY A 401 -34.89 -5.96 -9.37
CA GLY A 401 -35.54 -5.95 -10.69
C GLY A 401 -36.17 -4.60 -11.04
N GLN A 402 -35.79 -3.53 -10.38
CA GLN A 402 -36.27 -2.16 -10.62
C GLN A 402 -35.21 -1.32 -11.34
N PRO A 403 -35.61 -0.39 -12.23
CA PRO A 403 -34.68 0.49 -12.89
C PRO A 403 -34.14 1.55 -11.93
N MET A 404 -32.84 1.83 -12.03
CA MET A 404 -32.14 2.89 -11.31
C MET A 404 -31.38 3.77 -12.30
N ILE A 405 -31.54 5.07 -12.21
CA ILE A 405 -30.82 6.04 -13.03
C ILE A 405 -29.66 6.62 -12.21
N VAL A 406 -28.45 6.41 -12.72
CA VAL A 406 -27.23 7.03 -12.18
C VAL A 406 -26.83 8.18 -13.10
N ALA A 407 -26.74 9.39 -12.54
CA ALA A 407 -26.41 10.61 -13.27
C ALA A 407 -25.05 11.17 -12.84
N TYR A 408 -24.36 11.80 -13.79
CA TYR A 408 -23.06 12.44 -13.61
C TYR A 408 -23.16 13.90 -14.06
N GLY A 409 -22.70 14.82 -13.25
CA GLY A 409 -22.93 16.25 -13.51
C GLY A 409 -21.80 17.18 -13.11
N THR A 410 -20.61 16.67 -12.82
CA THR A 410 -19.46 17.49 -12.39
C THR A 410 -18.55 17.90 -13.56
N SER A 411 -18.79 17.37 -14.77
CA SER A 411 -18.14 17.78 -16.00
C SER A 411 -19.11 17.65 -17.19
N PRO A 412 -18.93 18.42 -18.27
CA PRO A 412 -19.66 18.20 -19.52
C PRO A 412 -19.39 16.80 -20.10
N ALA A 413 -20.33 16.29 -20.88
CA ALA A 413 -20.14 15.02 -21.61
C ALA A 413 -18.85 15.02 -22.44
N GLY A 414 -18.12 13.91 -22.36
CA GLY A 414 -16.80 13.73 -22.99
C GLY A 414 -15.62 14.29 -22.19
N GLY A 415 -15.86 14.97 -21.06
CA GLY A 415 -14.83 15.35 -20.09
C GLY A 415 -14.76 14.35 -18.93
N SER A 416 -13.60 14.26 -18.28
CA SER A 416 -13.43 13.54 -17.02
C SER A 416 -14.29 14.16 -15.94
N GLN A 417 -15.15 13.37 -15.28
CA GLN A 417 -15.94 13.85 -14.17
C GLN A 417 -15.03 14.23 -13.00
N GLN A 418 -15.46 15.20 -12.18
CA GLN A 418 -14.61 15.78 -11.14
C GLN A 418 -15.01 15.26 -9.77
N HIS A 419 -14.04 15.21 -8.84
CA HIS A 419 -14.28 14.99 -7.42
C HIS A 419 -15.22 16.05 -6.84
N THR A 420 -15.86 15.72 -5.72
CA THR A 420 -16.69 16.65 -4.96
C THR A 420 -16.16 16.83 -3.54
N GLY A 421 -16.33 18.03 -2.98
CA GLY A 421 -15.84 18.38 -1.64
C GLY A 421 -16.79 17.97 -0.51
N ALA A 422 -17.59 16.93 -0.70
CA ALA A 422 -18.47 16.42 0.35
C ALA A 422 -17.66 15.66 1.41
N GLN A 423 -18.13 15.67 2.67
CA GLN A 423 -17.63 14.74 3.67
C GLN A 423 -17.92 13.30 3.24
N VAL A 424 -17.11 12.36 3.69
CA VAL A 424 -17.29 10.94 3.37
C VAL A 424 -17.42 10.09 4.64
N ARG A 425 -18.06 8.93 4.49
CA ARG A 425 -18.22 7.95 5.57
C ARG A 425 -16.85 7.43 6.00
N ILE A 426 -16.69 7.29 7.33
CA ILE A 426 -15.65 6.48 7.96
C ILE A 426 -16.32 5.50 8.92
N ALA A 427 -15.83 4.25 8.95
CA ALA A 427 -16.40 3.22 9.82
C ALA A 427 -15.29 2.35 10.41
N GLY A 428 -15.49 1.87 11.65
CA GLY A 428 -14.47 1.11 12.36
C GLY A 428 -15.02 -0.09 13.13
N TYR A 429 -14.11 -1.05 13.37
CA TYR A 429 -14.30 -2.23 14.18
C TYR A 429 -13.03 -2.53 14.99
N GLY A 430 -13.16 -2.97 16.24
CA GLY A 430 -12.05 -3.39 17.11
C GLY A 430 -11.51 -2.28 18.02
N PRO A 431 -10.35 -2.51 18.66
CA PRO A 431 -9.74 -1.54 19.58
C PRO A 431 -9.46 -0.19 18.90
N GLY A 432 -9.85 0.92 19.51
CA GLY A 432 -9.66 2.26 18.95
C GLY A 432 -10.73 2.72 17.96
N ALA A 433 -11.62 1.84 17.47
CA ALA A 433 -12.64 2.17 16.48
C ALA A 433 -13.65 3.24 16.93
N ALA A 434 -13.81 3.48 18.23
CA ALA A 434 -14.66 4.56 18.73
C ALA A 434 -14.19 5.96 18.30
N ASN A 435 -12.92 6.14 17.92
CA ASN A 435 -12.36 7.42 17.50
C ASN A 435 -12.86 7.87 16.12
N VAL A 436 -13.47 6.99 15.32
CA VAL A 436 -14.03 7.38 14.01
C VAL A 436 -15.46 7.92 14.11
N VAL A 437 -16.09 7.87 15.30
CA VAL A 437 -17.51 8.25 15.47
C VAL A 437 -17.69 9.77 15.50
N GLY A 438 -18.73 10.25 14.81
CA GLY A 438 -19.06 11.66 14.72
C GLY A 438 -18.49 12.31 13.45
N LEU A 439 -18.14 13.60 13.54
CA LEU A 439 -17.44 14.30 12.48
C LEU A 439 -15.99 14.52 12.89
N THR A 440 -15.07 13.96 12.12
CA THR A 440 -13.62 14.09 12.31
C THR A 440 -12.98 14.80 11.11
N ASP A 441 -11.70 15.09 11.18
CA ASP A 441 -10.89 15.49 10.04
C ASP A 441 -10.11 14.28 9.50
N GLN A 442 -9.82 14.26 8.22
CA GLN A 442 -9.08 13.15 7.60
C GLN A 442 -7.71 12.89 8.24
N THR A 443 -7.06 13.93 8.77
CA THR A 443 -5.82 13.80 9.53
C THR A 443 -5.98 13.08 10.85
N ASP A 444 -7.18 13.04 11.46
CA ASP A 444 -7.43 12.30 12.71
C ASP A 444 -7.24 10.78 12.53
N LEU A 445 -7.37 10.27 11.30
CA LEU A 445 -7.16 8.85 11.02
C LEU A 445 -5.71 8.42 11.26
N PHE A 446 -4.73 9.26 10.92
CA PHE A 446 -3.33 9.04 11.29
C PHE A 446 -3.17 8.79 12.79
N PHE A 447 -3.74 9.68 13.61
CA PHE A 447 -3.63 9.57 15.07
C PHE A 447 -4.41 8.36 15.59
N THR A 448 -5.60 8.07 15.03
CA THR A 448 -6.38 6.90 15.39
C THR A 448 -5.59 5.60 15.17
N ALA A 449 -4.91 5.46 14.04
CA ALA A 449 -4.10 4.29 13.74
C ALA A 449 -2.80 4.25 14.57
N ALA A 450 -2.04 5.35 14.61
CA ALA A 450 -0.76 5.41 15.32
C ALA A 450 -0.93 5.23 16.84
N ASP A 451 -1.92 5.89 17.44
CA ASP A 451 -2.20 5.77 18.88
C ASP A 451 -2.84 4.42 19.22
N GLY A 452 -3.66 3.87 18.31
CA GLY A 452 -4.21 2.52 18.41
C GLY A 452 -3.13 1.45 18.50
N LEU A 453 -2.09 1.56 17.68
CA LEU A 453 -0.91 0.68 17.68
C LEU A 453 0.10 1.05 18.78
N GLY A 454 -0.05 2.18 19.48
CA GLY A 454 0.87 2.66 20.51
C GLY A 454 2.25 3.06 19.96
N LEU A 455 2.31 3.59 18.73
CA LEU A 455 3.56 3.91 18.06
C LEU A 455 4.27 5.14 18.65
N GLU A 456 5.59 5.06 18.78
CA GLU A 456 6.44 6.24 18.93
C GLU A 456 6.52 6.96 17.58
N LYS A 457 6.04 8.20 17.55
CA LYS A 457 5.97 9.02 16.32
C LYS A 457 7.23 9.87 16.07
N ASP A 458 8.07 10.03 17.10
CA ASP A 458 9.37 10.71 16.95
C ASP A 458 10.43 9.71 16.44
N LEU A 459 10.63 9.70 15.13
CA LEU A 459 11.63 8.84 14.49
C LEU A 459 13.06 9.10 15.04
N GLY A 460 13.37 10.32 15.46
CA GLY A 460 14.65 10.65 16.08
C GLY A 460 14.83 9.97 17.43
N ALA A 461 13.74 9.84 18.21
CA ALA A 461 13.75 9.09 19.47
C ALA A 461 14.00 7.59 19.26
N LEU A 462 13.45 7.00 18.20
CA LEU A 462 13.67 5.59 17.86
C LEU A 462 15.12 5.28 17.44
N SER A 463 15.85 6.25 16.85
CA SER A 463 17.27 6.11 16.51
C SER A 463 18.23 6.70 17.56
N ALA A 464 17.73 7.09 18.75
CA ALA A 464 18.53 7.75 19.79
C ALA A 464 19.69 6.88 20.30
N ASP A 465 19.46 5.57 20.44
CA ASP A 465 20.45 4.59 20.93
C ASP A 465 21.36 4.04 19.82
N ALA A 466 21.31 4.61 18.60
CA ALA A 466 22.17 4.23 17.50
C ALA A 466 23.66 4.28 17.91
N SER A 467 24.45 3.39 17.36
CA SER A 467 25.87 3.28 17.64
C SER A 467 26.66 2.93 16.38
N VAL A 468 27.95 3.33 16.40
CA VAL A 468 28.91 2.99 15.36
C VAL A 468 30.13 2.37 16.02
N SER A 469 30.62 1.28 15.45
CA SER A 469 31.85 0.66 15.91
C SER A 469 32.82 0.39 14.76
N VAL A 470 34.12 0.55 15.07
CA VAL A 470 35.24 0.24 14.18
C VAL A 470 36.31 -0.50 15.00
N PRO A 471 37.26 -1.22 14.37
CA PRO A 471 38.45 -1.72 15.09
C PRO A 471 39.18 -0.56 15.77
N SER A 472 39.68 -0.78 16.99
CA SER A 472 40.38 0.27 17.75
C SER A 472 41.67 0.71 17.06
N GLU A 473 42.31 -0.17 16.28
CA GLU A 473 43.59 0.07 15.58
C GLU A 473 43.67 -0.78 14.30
N VAL A 474 44.12 -0.15 13.20
CA VAL A 474 44.35 -0.83 11.90
C VAL A 474 45.66 -0.36 11.28
N ARG A 475 46.23 -1.16 10.37
CA ARG A 475 47.42 -0.75 9.59
C ARG A 475 47.05 0.23 8.48
N PRO A 476 47.98 1.13 8.08
CA PRO A 476 47.83 1.96 6.89
C PRO A 476 47.42 1.10 5.67
N GLY A 477 46.36 1.50 4.95
CA GLY A 477 45.86 0.82 3.75
C GLY A 477 45.17 -0.54 3.99
N ALA A 478 44.96 -0.96 5.24
CA ALA A 478 44.23 -2.17 5.53
C ALA A 478 42.71 -1.98 5.37
N THR A 479 42.05 -3.03 4.90
CA THR A 479 40.56 -3.06 4.87
C THR A 479 40.03 -3.34 6.29
N PHE A 480 38.97 -2.66 6.68
CA PHE A 480 38.29 -2.85 7.96
C PHE A 480 36.77 -2.67 7.78
N LEU A 481 35.99 -3.13 8.77
CA LEU A 481 34.54 -2.98 8.79
C LEU A 481 34.13 -1.85 9.73
N VAL A 482 33.16 -1.05 9.28
CA VAL A 482 32.41 -0.10 10.08
C VAL A 482 31.04 -0.73 10.33
N ALA A 483 30.72 -1.08 11.57
CA ALA A 483 29.40 -1.60 11.92
C ALA A 483 28.55 -0.44 12.49
N ALA A 484 27.33 -0.34 12.01
CA ALA A 484 26.31 0.60 12.46
C ALA A 484 25.11 -0.20 12.96
N ASP A 485 24.63 0.11 14.17
CA ASP A 485 23.55 -0.60 14.82
C ASP A 485 22.61 0.38 15.53
N GLY A 486 21.32 0.00 15.68
CA GLY A 486 20.32 0.77 16.41
C GLY A 486 19.79 2.03 15.71
N PHE A 487 19.99 2.16 14.40
CA PHE A 487 19.38 3.20 13.56
C PHE A 487 17.94 2.77 13.18
N ALA A 488 17.09 2.53 14.16
CA ALA A 488 15.81 1.83 13.98
C ALA A 488 14.86 2.54 13.00
N ALA A 489 14.91 3.85 12.93
CA ALA A 489 14.09 4.67 12.03
C ALA A 489 14.83 5.12 10.75
N ASP A 490 15.96 4.48 10.43
CA ASP A 490 16.72 4.77 9.23
C ASP A 490 16.95 3.47 8.44
N TRP A 491 16.38 3.36 7.25
CA TRP A 491 16.55 2.21 6.35
C TRP A 491 17.63 2.42 5.31
N GLN A 492 18.27 3.60 5.32
CA GLN A 492 19.47 3.87 4.56
C GLN A 492 20.47 4.65 5.40
N LEU A 493 21.72 4.17 5.41
CA LEU A 493 22.81 4.82 6.11
C LEU A 493 23.91 5.23 5.13
N THR A 494 24.52 6.37 5.39
CA THR A 494 25.74 6.83 4.70
C THR A 494 26.89 6.86 5.68
N ALA A 495 28.09 6.51 5.21
CA ALA A 495 29.30 6.57 6.02
C ALA A 495 30.39 7.38 5.34
N ALA A 496 31.16 8.12 6.15
CA ALA A 496 32.32 8.89 5.70
C ALA A 496 33.41 8.92 6.77
N THR A 497 34.65 9.08 6.34
CA THR A 497 35.79 9.36 7.23
C THR A 497 36.01 10.86 7.39
N ALA A 498 36.69 11.29 8.45
CA ALA A 498 36.92 12.71 8.77
C ALA A 498 37.71 13.48 7.69
N ASP A 499 38.45 12.80 6.85
CA ASP A 499 39.14 13.38 5.68
C ASP A 499 38.19 13.52 4.45
N GLY A 500 36.90 13.24 4.64
CA GLY A 500 35.87 13.41 3.61
C GLY A 500 35.79 12.25 2.62
N VAL A 501 36.43 11.11 2.88
CA VAL A 501 36.27 9.93 2.05
C VAL A 501 34.92 9.31 2.33
N HIS A 502 34.03 9.31 1.33
CA HIS A 502 32.74 8.64 1.40
C HIS A 502 32.93 7.12 1.27
N LEU A 503 32.38 6.38 2.22
CA LEU A 503 32.37 4.92 2.22
C LEU A 503 31.15 4.34 1.50
N GLY A 504 30.25 5.22 1.04
CA GLY A 504 29.05 4.89 0.30
C GLY A 504 27.77 4.93 1.13
N GLN A 505 26.68 4.50 0.49
CA GLN A 505 25.37 4.34 1.08
C GLN A 505 25.05 2.84 1.13
N ARG A 506 24.36 2.41 2.18
CA ARG A 506 23.90 1.02 2.37
C ARG A 506 22.49 1.00 2.92
N ASP A 507 21.75 -0.04 2.55
CA ASP A 507 20.50 -0.36 3.23
C ASP A 507 20.80 -0.79 4.67
N ALA A 508 19.97 -0.35 5.60
CA ALA A 508 20.02 -0.71 7.01
C ALA A 508 18.83 -1.62 7.31
N LEU A 509 19.04 -2.91 7.32
CA LEU A 509 18.00 -3.86 7.69
C LEU A 509 17.84 -3.83 9.22
N ARG A 510 16.61 -3.56 9.67
CA ARG A 510 16.29 -3.41 11.11
C ARG A 510 17.25 -2.44 11.83
N GLY A 511 17.61 -1.35 11.15
CA GLY A 511 18.50 -0.33 11.71
C GLY A 511 19.97 -0.72 11.81
N SER A 512 20.42 -1.80 11.14
CA SER A 512 21.80 -2.28 11.19
C SER A 512 22.39 -2.49 9.81
N THR A 513 23.67 -2.15 9.63
CA THR A 513 24.43 -2.41 8.40
C THR A 513 25.95 -2.39 8.65
N GLN A 514 26.70 -2.79 7.63
CA GLN A 514 28.17 -2.75 7.67
C GLN A 514 28.73 -2.13 6.38
N PHE A 515 29.77 -1.30 6.55
CA PHE A 515 30.54 -0.73 5.45
C PHE A 515 31.94 -1.32 5.45
N GLU A 516 32.43 -1.72 4.28
CA GLU A 516 33.83 -2.03 4.09
C GLU A 516 34.59 -0.72 3.78
N ALA A 517 35.66 -0.47 4.48
CA ALA A 517 36.47 0.73 4.36
C ALA A 517 37.94 0.39 4.24
N THR A 518 38.72 1.26 3.58
CA THR A 518 40.17 1.18 3.54
C THR A 518 40.77 2.24 4.45
N ALA A 519 41.66 1.84 5.34
CA ALA A 519 42.33 2.76 6.25
C ALA A 519 43.19 3.77 5.50
N PRO A 520 43.25 5.05 5.93
CA PRO A 520 44.15 6.04 5.40
C PRO A 520 45.61 5.55 5.37
N ALA A 521 46.38 6.02 4.37
CA ALA A 521 47.80 5.68 4.23
C ALA A 521 48.67 6.31 5.31
N ALA A 522 48.25 7.41 5.90
CA ALA A 522 48.97 8.10 6.97
C ALA A 522 48.58 7.55 8.34
N GLU A 523 49.58 7.40 9.22
CA GLU A 523 49.31 7.07 10.63
C GLU A 523 48.62 8.27 11.31
N GLY A 524 47.70 7.99 12.22
CA GLY A 524 46.92 9.01 12.93
C GLY A 524 45.62 8.50 13.53
N THR A 525 44.86 9.40 14.10
CA THR A 525 43.53 9.14 14.63
C THR A 525 42.48 9.77 13.70
N TYR A 526 41.51 8.98 13.28
CA TYR A 526 40.46 9.37 12.34
C TYR A 526 39.10 9.15 12.96
N GLU A 527 38.14 10.05 12.69
CA GLU A 527 36.73 9.82 12.98
C GLU A 527 36.07 9.16 11.77
N VAL A 528 35.26 8.15 12.05
CA VAL A 528 34.33 7.55 11.08
C VAL A 528 32.93 7.95 11.51
N THR A 529 32.21 8.60 10.63
CA THR A 529 30.85 9.10 10.87
C THR A 529 29.86 8.29 10.06
N VAL A 530 28.76 7.84 10.69
CA VAL A 530 27.60 7.27 10.03
C VAL A 530 26.40 8.16 10.27
N ARG A 531 25.62 8.40 9.22
CA ARG A 531 24.42 9.22 9.26
C ARG A 531 23.23 8.46 8.69
N GLY A 532 22.12 8.49 9.41
CA GLY A 532 20.82 8.04 8.97
C GLY A 532 20.21 8.99 7.93
N ALA A 533 19.60 8.42 6.90
CA ALA A 533 19.03 9.23 5.82
C ALA A 533 17.68 9.84 6.21
N GLN A 534 16.88 9.14 7.00
CA GLN A 534 15.52 9.54 7.38
C GLN A 534 15.53 10.48 8.59
N THR A 535 16.20 10.09 9.67
CA THR A 535 16.23 10.88 10.92
C THR A 535 17.31 11.95 10.93
N GLY A 536 18.35 11.82 10.08
CA GLY A 536 19.57 12.62 10.16
C GLY A 536 20.45 12.31 11.37
N THR A 537 20.11 11.26 12.16
CA THR A 537 20.89 10.81 13.32
C THR A 537 22.33 10.53 12.88
N THR A 538 23.28 11.13 13.61
CA THR A 538 24.69 11.01 13.30
C THR A 538 25.44 10.44 14.50
N LYS A 539 26.22 9.39 14.25
CA LYS A 539 27.09 8.76 15.25
C LYS A 539 28.51 8.62 14.72
N THR A 540 29.48 8.70 15.62
CA THR A 540 30.91 8.63 15.28
C THR A 540 31.63 7.57 16.06
N ALA A 541 32.68 6.99 15.44
CA ALA A 541 33.65 6.11 16.10
C ALA A 541 35.07 6.55 15.75
N THR A 542 36.01 6.33 16.66
CA THR A 542 37.41 6.71 16.49
C THR A 542 38.21 5.51 16.02
N LEU A 543 38.96 5.67 14.91
CA LEU A 543 39.88 4.71 14.32
C LEU A 543 41.31 5.17 14.51
N THR A 544 42.19 4.33 15.06
CA THR A 544 43.65 4.60 15.07
C THR A 544 44.30 3.86 13.92
N VAL A 545 45.05 4.56 13.08
CA VAL A 545 45.89 3.98 12.03
C VAL A 545 47.36 3.98 12.47
N SER A 546 47.96 2.80 12.59
CA SER A 546 49.34 2.62 13.08
C SER A 546 50.05 1.45 12.40
N ALA A 547 51.30 1.62 12.02
CA ALA A 547 52.11 0.55 11.45
C ALA A 547 52.34 -0.60 12.44
N ALA A 548 52.20 -0.34 13.74
CA ALA A 548 52.38 -1.33 14.81
C ALA A 548 51.14 -2.24 15.00
N ALA A 549 49.99 -1.88 14.42
CA ALA A 549 48.75 -2.64 14.55
C ALA A 549 48.90 -4.10 14.10
N ALA A 550 48.23 -5.03 14.79
CA ALA A 550 48.15 -6.41 14.35
C ALA A 550 47.43 -6.51 12.99
N PRO A 551 47.77 -7.51 12.13
CA PRO A 551 47.00 -7.68 10.89
C PRO A 551 45.53 -8.00 11.21
N VAL A 552 44.60 -7.32 10.55
CA VAL A 552 43.16 -7.62 10.66
C VAL A 552 42.93 -9.05 10.11
N PRO A 553 42.22 -9.92 10.83
CA PRO A 553 41.90 -11.25 10.32
C PRO A 553 41.04 -11.16 9.06
N THR A 554 41.48 -11.71 7.95
CA THR A 554 40.79 -11.72 6.65
C THR A 554 39.79 -12.87 6.54
N THR A 555 39.03 -13.18 7.58
CA THR A 555 37.96 -14.18 7.49
C THR A 555 36.69 -13.65 8.06
N ALA A 556 35.77 -13.32 7.15
CA ALA A 556 34.34 -13.32 7.50
C ALA A 556 33.98 -14.77 7.90
N PRO A 557 33.28 -15.00 8.99
CA PRO A 557 32.74 -16.33 9.26
C PRO A 557 31.63 -16.60 8.25
N SER A 558 31.90 -17.51 7.31
CA SER A 558 30.85 -18.14 6.52
C SER A 558 29.95 -18.90 7.50
N PRO A 559 28.65 -18.78 7.48
CA PRO A 559 27.79 -19.63 8.29
C PRO A 559 27.88 -21.06 7.77
N GLU A 560 28.55 -21.92 8.53
CA GLU A 560 28.45 -23.36 8.31
C GLU A 560 27.02 -23.84 8.61
N PRO A 561 26.40 -24.63 7.72
CA PRO A 561 25.13 -25.26 8.05
C PRO A 561 25.35 -26.31 9.16
N SER A 562 24.66 -26.12 10.26
CA SER A 562 24.66 -27.03 11.43
C SER A 562 24.13 -28.38 11.01
N ALA A 563 25.02 -29.35 10.83
CA ALA A 563 24.67 -30.75 10.60
C ALA A 563 24.19 -31.36 11.93
N SER A 564 22.93 -31.64 12.04
CA SER A 564 22.32 -32.44 13.09
C SER A 564 22.76 -33.91 12.91
N ALA A 565 23.59 -34.42 13.82
CA ALA A 565 23.95 -35.82 13.92
C ALA A 565 22.78 -36.62 14.53
N GLY A 566 22.11 -37.41 13.71
CA GLY A 566 21.22 -38.49 14.13
C GLY A 566 21.83 -39.84 13.81
N ALA A 567 22.29 -40.53 14.83
CA ALA A 567 22.77 -41.91 14.75
C ALA A 567 21.60 -42.90 14.72
N GLY A 568 21.67 -43.91 13.84
CA GLY A 568 20.78 -45.07 13.88
C GLY A 568 20.97 -45.99 12.69
N GLY A 569 21.73 -47.09 12.94
CA GLY A 569 22.14 -48.08 11.96
C GLY A 569 21.03 -49.00 11.45
N GLY A 570 21.33 -49.71 10.36
CA GLY A 570 20.53 -50.81 9.83
C GLY A 570 20.94 -51.22 8.43
N THR A 571 21.67 -52.30 8.37
CA THR A 571 22.17 -53.08 7.25
C THR A 571 21.15 -53.50 6.19
N GLY A 572 21.58 -53.59 4.91
CA GLY A 572 20.86 -54.33 3.86
C GLY A 572 21.39 -54.09 2.45
N ALA A 573 22.08 -55.07 1.94
CA ALA A 573 22.70 -55.14 0.62
C ALA A 573 21.72 -55.30 -0.54
N GLY A 574 22.13 -54.88 -1.76
CA GLY A 574 21.50 -55.33 -3.00
C GLY A 574 21.82 -54.50 -4.22
N GLN A 575 22.83 -54.93 -4.92
CA GLN A 575 23.22 -54.80 -6.33
C GLN A 575 22.21 -54.23 -7.37
N GLY A 576 22.69 -53.31 -8.22
CA GLY A 576 22.97 -53.67 -9.63
C GLY A 576 22.34 -52.77 -10.67
N GLY A 577 23.14 -52.22 -11.58
CA GLY A 577 22.74 -51.97 -12.95
C GLY A 577 22.79 -50.51 -13.45
N SER A 578 23.89 -50.08 -13.85
CA SER A 578 24.38 -49.50 -15.12
C SER A 578 23.38 -48.89 -16.10
N GLY A 579 23.70 -47.72 -16.60
CA GLY A 579 23.26 -47.21 -17.89
C GLY A 579 23.25 -45.71 -18.03
N SER A 580 24.37 -45.11 -18.37
CA SER A 580 24.45 -43.80 -19.07
C SER A 580 24.59 -44.11 -20.57
N PRO A 581 24.73 -43.14 -21.48
CA PRO A 581 24.16 -41.80 -21.68
C PRO A 581 23.62 -41.62 -23.12
N LEU A 582 23.26 -40.40 -23.54
CA LEU A 582 23.43 -39.77 -24.88
C LEU A 582 22.32 -38.73 -25.09
N ALA A 583 22.65 -37.52 -25.22
CA ALA A 583 23.23 -36.70 -26.29
C ALA A 583 22.17 -36.02 -27.16
N SER A 584 22.18 -34.72 -27.06
CA SER A 584 22.26 -33.66 -28.07
C SER A 584 21.43 -33.77 -29.36
N THR A 585 20.83 -32.68 -29.70
CA THR A 585 20.79 -31.87 -30.93
C THR A 585 19.53 -31.00 -30.89
N GLY A 586 19.50 -29.72 -31.10
CA GLY A 586 20.16 -28.88 -32.06
C GLY A 586 19.25 -28.56 -33.24
N ALA A 587 18.78 -27.32 -33.38
CA ALA A 587 18.50 -26.56 -34.58
C ALA A 587 17.35 -25.57 -34.37
N ALA A 588 17.59 -24.25 -34.29
CA ALA A 588 17.74 -23.34 -35.45
C ALA A 588 16.43 -22.74 -35.96
N LEU A 589 16.38 -21.43 -35.88
CA LEU A 589 15.45 -20.43 -36.39
C LEU A 589 15.02 -20.59 -37.87
N PRO A 590 13.95 -19.90 -38.30
CA PRO A 590 14.23 -18.67 -39.05
C PRO A 590 13.25 -17.48 -38.80
N ILE A 591 13.86 -16.37 -38.92
CA ILE A 591 13.55 -15.00 -39.29
C ILE A 591 12.41 -14.83 -40.32
N GLY A 592 11.63 -13.78 -40.13
CA GLY A 592 10.85 -13.14 -41.22
C GLY A 592 9.70 -12.32 -40.62
N ALA A 593 9.70 -11.13 -40.68
CA ALA A 593 9.71 -10.00 -41.55
C ALA A 593 8.77 -8.90 -41.00
N ALA A 594 9.26 -7.71 -41.08
CA ALA A 594 8.65 -6.43 -40.72
C ALA A 594 7.40 -6.09 -41.51
N VAL A 595 6.47 -5.34 -40.90
CA VAL A 595 5.65 -4.35 -41.61
C VAL A 595 5.50 -3.09 -40.78
N LEU A 596 5.85 -2.00 -41.39
CA LEU A 596 5.64 -0.61 -40.99
C LEU A 596 4.15 -0.28 -40.81
N ALA A 597 3.80 0.52 -39.84
CA ALA A 597 2.71 1.47 -39.99
C ALA A 597 3.02 2.76 -39.24
N ALA A 598 2.84 3.82 -39.95
CA ALA A 598 3.21 5.20 -39.70
C ALA A 598 2.37 5.87 -38.60
N GLY A 599 2.97 6.92 -38.04
CA GLY A 599 2.51 7.76 -36.97
C GLY A 599 1.23 8.56 -37.19
N LEU A 600 0.76 9.04 -36.06
CA LEU A 600 -0.03 10.27 -35.96
C LEU A 600 0.39 10.98 -34.69
N LEU A 601 1.09 12.09 -34.88
CA LEU A 601 1.31 13.14 -33.90
C LEU A 601 -0.04 13.80 -33.59
N ALA A 602 -0.44 13.82 -32.33
CA ALA A 602 -1.40 14.77 -31.82
C ALA A 602 -0.72 15.65 -30.79
N VAL A 603 -0.52 16.90 -31.17
CA VAL A 603 -0.09 18.02 -30.34
C VAL A 603 -1.26 18.38 -29.43
N GLY A 604 -1.12 18.14 -28.14
CA GLY A 604 -2.03 18.65 -27.12
C GLY A 604 -1.45 19.92 -26.51
N ALA A 605 -2.12 21.03 -26.75
CA ALA A 605 -1.78 22.34 -26.20
C ALA A 605 -2.13 22.39 -24.70
N VAL A 606 -1.17 22.81 -23.90
CA VAL A 606 -1.33 23.21 -22.50
C VAL A 606 -2.15 24.49 -22.45
N LEU A 607 -3.29 24.47 -21.79
CA LEU A 607 -3.96 25.66 -21.31
C LEU A 607 -3.84 25.70 -19.79
N ARG A 608 -3.11 26.71 -19.33
CA ARG A 608 -3.08 27.15 -17.93
C ARG A 608 -4.42 27.83 -17.60
N PHE A 609 -5.03 27.41 -16.54
CA PHE A 609 -5.74 28.27 -15.58
C PHE A 609 -5.58 27.67 -14.19
#